data_897dcff774249af44f1bf855fba745b2
#
_entry.id   897dcff774249af44f1bf855fba745b2
#
_cell.length_a   1.000
_cell.length_b   1.000
_cell.length_c   1.000
_cell.angle_alpha   90.00
_cell.angle_beta   90.00
_cell.angle_gamma   90.00
#
_symmetry.space_group_name_H-M   'P 1'
#
loop_
_entity.id
_entity.type
_entity.pdbx_description
1 polymer ?
#
loop_
_entity_poly.entity_id
_entity_poly.type
_entity_poly.pdbx_seq_one_letter_code
_entity_poly.pdbx_strand_id
1 'polypeptide(L)'
;MTDKIETLSHATKESIKIVISNFENFSMEKYGKVAIIPDLKEAKEEQVFDVLQAWINWNKLKSPTTVKLYFSHLRKYLHYMGVKLNDQDVKQELTFKHKIDEELYGLTVSDIQLILAEMRYKTKVQYLCQLSGLMRIGEVIQLRKKNLVLGKKNIIVKIPPTITKFSKGRTTFFSKEASRMLIPLLKEMDDNDVVFGSSDNPKFTDIKNKDNSISTTKQALRAAVKKADLEMTYESTGRYMINTHAFRAFGITKLSRHDPNFAKKLAGQKGYLLQYDRMTDEEKLNVYEKYESELTIDTTAKQKAEISQLKTDNDELQKLRDMIQDKDKVEKMFKQIKADELRLKELTSRAEAALTALKKANNL
;
A
#
# COMPACT_ATOMS: atom_id res chain seq x y z
N MET A 1 13.44 32.83 4.77
CA MET A 1 13.30 31.38 5.11
C MET A 1 11.86 31.00 5.45
N THR A 2 11.16 31.84 6.18
CA THR A 2 9.76 31.62 6.59
C THR A 2 8.86 31.21 5.45
N ASP A 3 8.80 31.99 4.37
CA ASP A 3 7.85 31.75 3.25
C ASP A 3 8.09 30.44 2.48
N LYS A 4 9.36 30.02 2.31
CA LYS A 4 9.68 28.73 1.68
C LYS A 4 9.43 27.51 2.59
N ILE A 5 9.51 27.71 3.90
CA ILE A 5 9.24 26.66 4.88
C ILE A 5 7.72 26.49 5.05
N GLU A 6 6.93 27.56 4.90
CA GLU A 6 5.47 27.51 5.06
C GLU A 6 4.79 26.54 4.10
N THR A 7 5.33 26.34 2.91
CA THR A 7 4.80 25.37 1.92
C THR A 7 5.14 23.92 2.22
N LEU A 8 6.05 23.66 3.18
CA LEU A 8 6.46 22.30 3.53
C LEU A 8 5.47 21.61 4.47
N SER A 9 5.45 20.28 4.45
CA SER A 9 4.67 19.49 5.40
C SER A 9 5.15 19.73 6.84
N HIS A 10 4.23 19.65 7.81
CA HIS A 10 4.56 19.79 9.22
C HIS A 10 5.73 18.89 9.66
N ALA A 11 5.69 17.61 9.28
CA ALA A 11 6.77 16.67 9.59
C ALA A 11 8.14 17.09 9.02
N THR A 12 8.16 17.70 7.83
CA THR A 12 9.40 18.22 7.24
C THR A 12 9.89 19.47 8.00
N LYS A 13 8.97 20.35 8.41
CA LYS A 13 9.31 21.52 9.23
C LYS A 13 9.96 21.12 10.55
N GLU A 14 9.36 20.16 11.25
CA GLU A 14 9.91 19.64 12.49
C GLU A 14 11.27 18.94 12.30
N SER A 15 11.43 18.18 11.22
CA SER A 15 12.72 17.55 10.89
C SER A 15 13.82 18.60 10.66
N ILE A 16 13.51 19.71 9.99
CA ILE A 16 14.46 20.83 9.78
C ILE A 16 14.86 21.46 11.12
N LYS A 17 13.89 21.74 12.01
CA LYS A 17 14.19 22.29 13.36
C LYS A 17 15.12 21.37 14.14
N ILE A 18 14.83 20.06 14.15
CA ILE A 18 15.68 19.07 14.84
C ILE A 18 17.11 19.09 14.28
N VAL A 19 17.26 19.22 12.96
CA VAL A 19 18.59 19.25 12.32
C VAL A 19 19.36 20.53 12.66
N ILE A 20 18.68 21.68 12.67
CA ILE A 20 19.30 22.96 13.06
C ILE A 20 19.80 22.88 14.50
N SER A 21 18.93 22.47 15.44
CA SER A 21 19.32 22.30 16.85
C SER A 21 20.43 21.26 17.04
N ASN A 22 20.42 20.17 16.27
CA ASN A 22 21.51 19.17 16.27
C ASN A 22 22.85 19.78 15.81
N PHE A 23 22.83 20.65 14.81
CA PHE A 23 24.02 21.32 14.31
C PHE A 23 24.53 22.38 15.30
N GLU A 24 23.62 23.13 15.95
CA GLU A 24 23.95 24.08 17.00
C GLU A 24 24.57 23.39 18.22
N ASN A 25 24.04 22.26 18.65
CA ASN A 25 24.60 21.46 19.76
C ASN A 25 26.02 20.95 19.42
N PHE A 26 26.22 20.44 18.21
CA PHE A 26 27.56 20.05 17.74
C PHE A 26 28.52 21.26 17.76
N SER A 27 28.06 22.39 17.26
CA SER A 27 28.86 23.62 17.20
C SER A 27 29.28 24.10 18.60
N MET A 28 28.34 24.07 19.54
CA MET A 28 28.61 24.44 20.93
C MET A 28 29.60 23.47 21.58
N GLU A 29 29.42 22.17 21.40
CA GLU A 29 30.29 21.16 22.00
C GLU A 29 31.71 21.21 21.44
N LYS A 30 31.84 21.38 20.10
CA LYS A 30 33.16 21.30 19.45
C LYS A 30 33.92 22.64 19.37
N TYR A 31 33.20 23.76 19.23
CA TYR A 31 33.79 25.08 18.99
C TYR A 31 33.45 26.12 20.04
N GLY A 32 32.62 25.79 21.05
CA GLY A 32 32.20 26.72 22.10
C GLY A 32 31.25 27.83 21.61
N LYS A 33 30.69 27.69 20.40
CA LYS A 33 29.80 28.68 19.78
C LYS A 33 28.52 28.02 19.31
N VAL A 34 27.35 28.59 19.59
CA VAL A 34 26.04 28.09 19.14
C VAL A 34 25.88 28.33 17.64
N ALA A 35 26.33 29.44 17.10
CA ALA A 35 26.18 29.80 15.71
C ALA A 35 27.54 29.98 15.02
N ILE A 36 27.99 28.97 14.29
CA ILE A 36 29.24 29.04 13.49
C ILE A 36 28.98 29.41 12.01
N ILE A 37 27.74 29.65 11.62
CA ILE A 37 27.38 29.94 10.22
C ILE A 37 28.03 31.24 9.71
N PRO A 38 28.12 32.33 10.47
CA PRO A 38 28.89 33.50 10.05
C PRO A 38 30.35 33.16 9.74
N ASP A 39 30.99 32.36 10.61
CA ASP A 39 32.38 31.91 10.42
C ASP A 39 32.52 31.04 9.14
N LEU A 40 31.55 30.19 8.88
CA LEU A 40 31.51 29.34 7.66
C LEU A 40 31.35 30.13 6.35
N LYS A 41 30.75 31.34 6.41
CA LYS A 41 30.63 32.19 5.22
C LYS A 41 31.97 32.84 4.83
N GLU A 42 32.79 33.10 5.79
CA GLU A 42 34.09 33.73 5.60
C GLU A 42 35.22 32.70 5.47
N ALA A 43 34.93 31.43 5.83
CA ALA A 43 35.89 30.36 5.78
C ALA A 43 36.18 29.93 4.33
N LYS A 44 37.40 29.38 4.11
CA LYS A 44 37.72 28.69 2.86
C LYS A 44 36.89 27.43 2.71
N GLU A 45 36.63 27.03 1.48
CA GLU A 45 35.77 25.89 1.16
C GLU A 45 36.23 24.61 1.86
N GLU A 46 37.50 24.31 1.90
CA GLU A 46 38.12 23.16 2.61
C GLU A 46 37.72 23.15 4.09
N GLN A 47 37.76 24.30 4.76
CA GLN A 47 37.41 24.42 6.16
C GLN A 47 35.90 24.17 6.41
N VAL A 48 35.05 24.56 5.45
CA VAL A 48 33.61 24.27 5.51
C VAL A 48 33.38 22.77 5.44
N PHE A 49 34.05 22.06 4.52
CA PHE A 49 33.95 20.61 4.41
C PHE A 49 34.51 19.88 5.62
N ASP A 50 35.59 20.35 6.22
CA ASP A 50 36.13 19.81 7.49
C ASP A 50 35.10 19.87 8.62
N VAL A 51 34.44 21.01 8.76
CA VAL A 51 33.38 21.19 9.77
C VAL A 51 32.20 20.26 9.51
N LEU A 52 31.78 20.13 8.26
CA LEU A 52 30.67 19.25 7.88
C LEU A 52 31.01 17.77 8.07
N GLN A 53 32.24 17.35 7.72
CA GLN A 53 32.70 15.98 7.97
C GLN A 53 32.77 15.69 9.47
N ALA A 54 33.27 16.66 10.26
CA ALA A 54 33.28 16.53 11.72
C ALA A 54 31.87 16.37 12.31
N TRP A 55 30.87 17.12 11.79
CA TRP A 55 29.47 16.97 12.19
C TRP A 55 28.87 15.63 11.77
N ILE A 56 29.20 15.12 10.57
CA ILE A 56 28.79 13.78 10.12
C ILE A 56 29.34 12.72 11.09
N ASN A 57 30.62 12.82 11.44
CA ASN A 57 31.28 11.92 12.38
C ASN A 57 30.72 12.01 13.80
N TRP A 58 30.34 13.20 14.27
CA TRP A 58 29.68 13.40 15.54
C TRP A 58 28.32 12.68 15.61
N ASN A 59 27.59 12.60 14.48
CA ASN A 59 26.34 11.86 14.34
C ASN A 59 26.52 10.36 14.05
N LYS A 60 27.72 9.77 14.19
CA LYS A 60 28.08 8.38 13.81
C LYS A 60 27.22 7.28 14.45
N LEU A 61 26.57 7.55 15.60
CA LEU A 61 25.67 6.62 16.28
C LEU A 61 24.26 6.58 15.68
N LYS A 62 23.88 7.56 14.86
CA LYS A 62 22.62 7.54 14.12
C LYS A 62 22.75 6.63 12.89
N SER A 63 21.61 6.11 12.43
CA SER A 63 21.60 5.32 11.20
C SER A 63 22.13 6.13 10.00
N PRO A 64 22.88 5.52 9.06
CA PRO A 64 23.41 6.20 7.89
C PRO A 64 22.35 6.95 7.07
N THR A 65 21.16 6.38 6.94
CA THR A 65 20.01 7.03 6.27
C THR A 65 19.55 8.28 7.00
N THR A 66 19.56 8.26 8.34
CA THR A 66 19.21 9.45 9.15
C THR A 66 20.25 10.56 8.99
N VAL A 67 21.54 10.22 9.02
CA VAL A 67 22.62 11.20 8.82
C VAL A 67 22.52 11.84 7.43
N LYS A 68 22.30 11.07 6.37
CA LYS A 68 22.10 11.59 5.01
C LYS A 68 20.88 12.50 4.90
N LEU A 69 19.75 12.15 5.57
CA LEU A 69 18.57 13.00 5.64
C LEU A 69 18.86 14.30 6.38
N TYR A 70 19.54 14.21 7.51
CA TYR A 70 19.95 15.38 8.30
C TYR A 70 20.84 16.29 7.48
N PHE A 71 21.84 15.74 6.81
CA PHE A 71 22.72 16.51 5.92
C PHE A 71 21.93 17.20 4.78
N SER A 72 20.97 16.52 4.17
CA SER A 72 20.12 17.13 3.14
C SER A 72 19.34 18.35 3.67
N HIS A 73 18.85 18.30 4.90
CA HIS A 73 18.18 19.45 5.53
C HIS A 73 19.16 20.53 5.95
N LEU A 74 20.30 20.17 6.54
CA LEU A 74 21.34 21.10 6.91
C LEU A 74 21.88 21.85 5.69
N ARG A 75 22.16 21.15 4.59
CA ARG A 75 22.62 21.75 3.34
C ARG A 75 21.65 22.81 2.81
N LYS A 76 20.35 22.54 2.84
CA LYS A 76 19.34 23.54 2.46
C LYS A 76 19.36 24.75 3.37
N TYR A 77 19.53 24.54 4.66
CA TYR A 77 19.63 25.62 5.63
C TYR A 77 20.90 26.45 5.40
N LEU A 78 22.07 25.83 5.24
CA LEU A 78 23.34 26.48 4.92
C LEU A 78 23.27 27.30 3.63
N HIS A 79 22.69 26.71 2.57
CA HIS A 79 22.47 27.44 1.31
C HIS A 79 21.63 28.70 1.49
N TYR A 80 20.55 28.58 2.27
CA TYR A 80 19.71 29.73 2.61
C TYR A 80 20.48 30.80 3.40
N MET A 81 21.34 30.38 4.30
CA MET A 81 22.18 31.25 5.08
C MET A 81 23.36 31.83 4.31
N GLY A 82 23.54 31.47 3.05
CA GLY A 82 24.57 32.00 2.16
C GLY A 82 25.83 31.13 2.00
N VAL A 83 25.88 29.98 2.68
CA VAL A 83 26.94 28.96 2.49
C VAL A 83 26.50 28.01 1.39
N LYS A 84 27.09 28.15 0.20
CA LYS A 84 26.74 27.34 -0.99
C LYS A 84 27.73 26.17 -1.10
N LEU A 85 27.20 24.97 -1.28
CA LEU A 85 27.96 23.74 -1.45
C LEU A 85 27.66 23.16 -2.84
N ASN A 86 28.69 22.93 -3.63
CA ASN A 86 28.57 22.28 -4.94
C ASN A 86 28.28 20.78 -4.76
N ASP A 87 27.52 20.18 -5.70
CA ASP A 87 27.16 18.77 -5.64
C ASP A 87 28.33 17.84 -5.88
N GLN A 88 29.30 18.23 -6.70
CA GLN A 88 30.50 17.45 -6.96
C GLN A 88 31.42 17.41 -5.73
N ASP A 89 31.67 18.57 -5.14
CA ASP A 89 32.55 18.69 -3.98
C ASP A 89 31.95 17.97 -2.76
N VAL A 90 30.62 18.05 -2.55
CA VAL A 90 29.92 17.26 -1.52
C VAL A 90 30.16 15.76 -1.69
N LYS A 91 30.25 15.25 -2.93
CA LYS A 91 30.50 13.83 -3.20
C LYS A 91 31.97 13.43 -3.03
N GLN A 92 32.90 14.34 -3.27
CA GLN A 92 34.34 14.10 -3.18
C GLN A 92 34.86 14.30 -1.76
N GLU A 93 34.41 15.37 -1.09
CA GLU A 93 34.94 15.79 0.20
C GLU A 93 34.25 15.15 1.39
N LEU A 94 32.96 14.75 1.26
CA LEU A 94 32.20 14.18 2.38
C LEU A 94 31.99 12.69 2.29
N THR A 95 32.37 12.00 3.37
CA THR A 95 32.20 10.55 3.50
C THR A 95 31.07 10.21 4.46
N PHE A 96 30.12 9.40 4.00
CA PHE A 96 29.01 8.88 4.81
C PHE A 96 29.18 7.38 5.01
N LYS A 97 28.83 6.88 6.20
CA LYS A 97 28.78 5.43 6.43
C LYS A 97 27.86 4.75 5.41
N HIS A 98 28.29 3.58 4.95
CA HIS A 98 27.43 2.73 4.13
C HIS A 98 26.22 2.25 4.92
N LYS A 99 25.08 2.17 4.21
CA LYS A 99 23.89 1.53 4.76
C LYS A 99 24.08 0.02 4.74
N ILE A 100 23.82 -0.61 5.87
CA ILE A 100 23.72 -2.06 5.95
C ILE A 100 22.28 -2.41 5.59
N ASP A 101 22.08 -3.18 4.53
CA ASP A 101 20.76 -3.67 4.13
C ASP A 101 20.55 -5.07 4.69
N GLU A 102 19.78 -5.15 5.77
CA GLU A 102 19.29 -6.41 6.33
C GLU A 102 18.01 -6.83 5.61
N GLU A 103 17.81 -8.14 5.49
CA GLU A 103 16.56 -8.68 4.95
C GLU A 103 15.39 -8.29 5.85
N LEU A 104 14.32 -7.79 5.22
CA LEU A 104 13.14 -7.35 5.96
C LEU A 104 12.32 -8.55 6.41
N TYR A 105 11.97 -8.58 7.69
CA TYR A 105 11.13 -9.62 8.27
C TYR A 105 9.76 -9.68 7.58
N GLY A 106 9.42 -10.85 7.07
CA GLY A 106 8.14 -11.14 6.43
C GLY A 106 7.14 -11.72 7.43
N LEU A 107 6.10 -10.95 7.79
CA LEU A 107 5.02 -11.45 8.63
C LEU A 107 4.36 -12.69 8.02
N THR A 108 4.08 -13.69 8.86
CA THR A 108 3.25 -14.85 8.52
C THR A 108 1.81 -14.65 8.99
N VAL A 109 0.89 -15.48 8.49
CA VAL A 109 -0.51 -15.48 8.96
C VAL A 109 -0.56 -15.83 10.45
N SER A 110 0.27 -16.78 10.90
CA SER A 110 0.37 -17.18 12.31
C SER A 110 0.81 -16.03 13.19
N ASP A 111 1.86 -15.28 12.81
CA ASP A 111 2.31 -14.10 13.57
C ASP A 111 1.19 -13.08 13.71
N ILE A 112 0.48 -12.81 12.60
CA ILE A 112 -0.62 -11.85 12.62
C ILE A 112 -1.74 -12.33 13.53
N GLN A 113 -2.09 -13.62 13.53
CA GLN A 113 -3.11 -14.19 14.42
C GLN A 113 -2.73 -14.02 15.89
N LEU A 114 -1.50 -14.37 16.25
CA LEU A 114 -0.97 -14.22 17.62
C LEU A 114 -1.02 -12.76 18.07
N ILE A 115 -0.54 -11.85 17.25
CA ILE A 115 -0.53 -10.41 17.56
C ILE A 115 -1.95 -9.87 17.70
N LEU A 116 -2.85 -10.23 16.78
CA LEU A 116 -4.23 -9.75 16.82
C LEU A 116 -5.03 -10.34 17.98
N ALA A 117 -4.67 -11.52 18.49
CA ALA A 117 -5.28 -12.11 19.70
C ALA A 117 -5.04 -11.24 20.94
N GLU A 118 -3.88 -10.57 21.04
CA GLU A 118 -3.49 -9.69 22.14
C GLU A 118 -4.03 -8.26 22.01
N MET A 119 -4.77 -7.93 20.94
CA MET A 119 -5.31 -6.59 20.69
C MET A 119 -6.75 -6.45 21.16
N ARG A 120 -7.09 -5.23 21.64
CA ARG A 120 -8.50 -4.84 21.83
C ARG A 120 -9.24 -4.85 20.50
N TYR A 121 -10.54 -5.13 20.53
CA TYR A 121 -11.37 -5.29 19.32
C TYR A 121 -11.19 -4.18 18.29
N LYS A 122 -11.32 -2.91 18.66
CA LYS A 122 -11.17 -1.76 17.75
C LYS A 122 -9.78 -1.71 17.10
N THR A 123 -8.72 -1.99 17.85
CA THR A 123 -7.33 -2.02 17.34
C THR A 123 -7.13 -3.20 16.39
N LYS A 124 -7.67 -4.37 16.73
CA LYS A 124 -7.67 -5.55 15.87
C LYS A 124 -8.32 -5.25 14.51
N VAL A 125 -9.53 -4.67 14.52
CA VAL A 125 -10.23 -4.28 13.29
C VAL A 125 -9.42 -3.27 12.48
N GLN A 126 -8.80 -2.30 13.16
CA GLN A 126 -7.95 -1.29 12.50
C GLN A 126 -6.78 -1.94 11.71
N TYR A 127 -6.09 -2.92 12.30
CA TYR A 127 -4.99 -3.59 11.62
C TYR A 127 -5.45 -4.53 10.50
N LEU A 128 -6.59 -5.19 10.65
CA LEU A 128 -7.22 -5.95 9.56
C LEU A 128 -7.62 -5.04 8.39
N CYS A 129 -8.18 -3.87 8.66
CA CYS A 129 -8.48 -2.86 7.64
C CYS A 129 -7.21 -2.32 6.98
N GLN A 130 -6.14 -2.09 7.75
CA GLN A 130 -4.86 -1.66 7.21
C GLN A 130 -4.26 -2.68 6.26
N LEU A 131 -4.26 -3.95 6.66
CA LEU A 131 -3.71 -5.07 5.90
C LEU A 131 -4.50 -5.28 4.61
N SER A 132 -5.81 -5.46 4.71
CA SER A 132 -6.67 -5.76 3.56
C SER A 132 -6.81 -4.59 2.60
N GLY A 133 -6.85 -3.35 3.12
CA GLY A 133 -6.91 -2.13 2.32
C GLY A 133 -5.56 -1.64 1.80
N LEU A 134 -4.46 -2.32 2.12
CA LEU A 134 -3.09 -1.91 1.76
C LEU A 134 -2.79 -0.45 2.13
N MET A 135 -3.32 0.03 3.24
CA MET A 135 -3.29 1.44 3.63
C MET A 135 -2.07 1.77 4.49
N ARG A 136 -1.59 3.02 4.39
CA ARG A 136 -0.64 3.55 5.38
C ARG A 136 -1.37 3.80 6.70
N ILE A 137 -0.68 3.61 7.83
CA ILE A 137 -1.30 3.84 9.15
C ILE A 137 -1.88 5.25 9.28
N GLY A 138 -1.20 6.26 8.74
CA GLY A 138 -1.70 7.63 8.74
C GLY A 138 -2.96 7.84 7.88
N GLU A 139 -3.19 7.01 6.86
CA GLU A 139 -4.43 7.02 6.07
C GLU A 139 -5.57 6.35 6.85
N VAL A 140 -5.30 5.20 7.48
CA VAL A 140 -6.28 4.46 8.29
C VAL A 140 -6.82 5.31 9.45
N ILE A 141 -5.93 6.00 10.16
CA ILE A 141 -6.29 6.82 11.32
C ILE A 141 -7.13 8.04 10.93
N GLN A 142 -6.94 8.58 9.73
CA GLN A 142 -7.69 9.74 9.24
C GLN A 142 -8.97 9.36 8.47
N LEU A 143 -9.23 8.06 8.32
CA LEU A 143 -10.39 7.59 7.57
C LEU A 143 -11.69 7.94 8.30
N ARG A 144 -12.64 8.56 7.59
CA ARG A 144 -13.95 8.93 8.09
C ARG A 144 -15.02 7.98 7.57
N LYS A 145 -16.14 7.85 8.28
CA LYS A 145 -17.26 7.00 7.85
C LYS A 145 -17.72 7.32 6.42
N LYS A 146 -17.86 8.60 6.06
CA LYS A 146 -18.22 9.03 4.69
C LYS A 146 -17.28 8.55 3.58
N ASN A 147 -16.07 8.11 3.93
CA ASN A 147 -15.14 7.55 2.96
C ASN A 147 -15.39 6.06 2.66
N LEU A 148 -16.35 5.45 3.36
CA LEU A 148 -16.69 4.04 3.28
C LEU A 148 -18.03 3.87 2.56
N VAL A 149 -18.02 3.09 1.48
CA VAL A 149 -19.26 2.70 0.79
C VAL A 149 -19.50 1.23 1.14
N LEU A 150 -20.63 0.98 1.82
CA LEU A 150 -21.00 -0.36 2.24
C LEU A 150 -21.47 -1.16 1.03
N GLY A 151 -20.70 -2.15 0.62
CA GLY A 151 -21.06 -3.11 -0.41
C GLY A 151 -21.79 -4.33 0.18
N LYS A 152 -22.21 -5.27 -0.68
CA LYS A 152 -22.89 -6.51 -0.25
C LYS A 152 -22.02 -7.38 0.66
N LYS A 153 -20.72 -7.44 0.42
CA LYS A 153 -19.77 -8.29 1.15
C LYS A 153 -18.53 -7.52 1.61
N ASN A 154 -18.01 -6.66 0.76
CA ASN A 154 -16.79 -5.87 0.98
C ASN A 154 -17.15 -4.40 1.14
N ILE A 155 -16.38 -3.68 1.95
CA ILE A 155 -16.48 -2.22 2.05
C ILE A 155 -15.52 -1.63 1.02
N ILE A 156 -16.05 -0.72 0.18
CA ILE A 156 -15.26 0.07 -0.75
C ILE A 156 -14.76 1.31 -0.02
N VAL A 157 -13.47 1.56 -0.08
CA VAL A 157 -12.80 2.65 0.64
C VAL A 157 -12.33 3.72 -0.35
N LYS A 158 -12.93 4.89 -0.27
CA LYS A 158 -12.56 6.08 -1.05
C LYS A 158 -11.54 6.91 -0.27
N ILE A 159 -10.26 6.73 -0.52
CA ILE A 159 -9.21 7.47 0.16
C ILE A 159 -9.04 8.85 -0.50
N PRO A 160 -9.41 9.94 0.20
CA PRO A 160 -9.30 11.27 -0.39
C PRO A 160 -7.84 11.73 -0.51
N PRO A 161 -7.51 12.60 -1.48
CA PRO A 161 -6.14 13.11 -1.67
C PRO A 161 -5.56 13.78 -0.42
N THR A 162 -6.39 14.42 0.38
CA THR A 162 -6.01 15.21 1.57
C THR A 162 -5.34 14.39 2.68
N ILE A 163 -5.63 13.09 2.77
CA ILE A 163 -5.03 12.22 3.80
C ILE A 163 -3.87 11.37 3.27
N THR A 164 -3.54 11.50 1.98
CA THR A 164 -2.45 10.73 1.37
C THR A 164 -1.14 11.50 1.34
N LYS A 165 0.00 10.79 1.44
CA LYS A 165 1.34 11.41 1.44
C LYS A 165 1.65 12.21 0.17
N PHE A 166 1.06 11.85 -0.96
CA PHE A 166 1.36 12.46 -2.26
C PHE A 166 0.16 13.18 -2.88
N SER A 167 -0.83 13.53 -2.07
CA SER A 167 -2.06 14.22 -2.50
C SER A 167 -2.77 13.54 -3.70
N LYS A 168 -2.72 12.20 -3.74
CA LYS A 168 -3.40 11.39 -4.76
C LYS A 168 -4.44 10.50 -4.09
N GLY A 169 -5.71 10.77 -4.37
CA GLY A 169 -6.80 9.91 -3.96
C GLY A 169 -6.78 8.56 -4.68
N ARG A 170 -7.39 7.56 -4.08
CA ARG A 170 -7.57 6.23 -4.68
C ARG A 170 -8.72 5.48 -4.05
N THR A 171 -9.18 4.45 -4.74
CA THR A 171 -10.11 3.45 -4.19
C THR A 171 -9.32 2.21 -3.78
N THR A 172 -9.67 1.65 -2.62
CA THR A 172 -9.25 0.33 -2.15
C THR A 172 -10.42 -0.39 -1.50
N PHE A 173 -10.21 -1.59 -0.96
CA PHE A 173 -11.27 -2.43 -0.43
C PHE A 173 -10.86 -3.02 0.91
N PHE A 174 -11.83 -3.27 1.78
CA PHE A 174 -11.62 -4.11 2.94
C PHE A 174 -12.10 -5.54 2.64
N SER A 175 -11.37 -6.53 3.12
CA SER A 175 -11.77 -7.93 2.99
C SER A 175 -13.10 -8.19 3.70
N LYS A 176 -13.77 -9.27 3.32
CA LYS A 176 -15.02 -9.72 3.98
C LYS A 176 -14.85 -9.87 5.48
N GLU A 177 -13.67 -10.38 5.91
CA GLU A 177 -13.31 -10.49 7.32
C GLU A 177 -13.26 -9.11 7.99
N ALA A 178 -12.46 -8.19 7.45
CA ALA A 178 -12.32 -6.83 7.98
C ALA A 178 -13.64 -6.05 7.93
N SER A 179 -14.41 -6.18 6.84
CA SER A 179 -15.71 -5.54 6.66
C SER A 179 -16.73 -6.01 7.69
N ARG A 180 -16.83 -7.33 7.89
CA ARG A 180 -17.73 -7.93 8.90
C ARG A 180 -17.43 -7.42 10.31
N MET A 181 -16.14 -7.30 10.65
CA MET A 181 -15.72 -6.82 11.96
C MET A 181 -15.87 -5.29 12.10
N LEU A 182 -15.79 -4.54 11.01
CA LEU A 182 -15.90 -3.09 11.04
C LEU A 182 -17.35 -2.58 11.13
N ILE A 183 -18.29 -3.23 10.44
CA ILE A 183 -19.70 -2.81 10.36
C ILE A 183 -20.31 -2.49 11.75
N PRO A 184 -20.12 -3.31 12.80
CA PRO A 184 -20.66 -3.00 14.12
C PRO A 184 -20.16 -1.67 14.70
N LEU A 185 -18.90 -1.30 14.42
CA LEU A 185 -18.31 -0.05 14.90
C LEU A 185 -18.87 1.19 14.18
N LEU A 186 -19.42 1.02 12.97
CA LEU A 186 -19.96 2.13 12.17
C LEU A 186 -21.41 2.51 12.52
N LYS A 187 -22.14 1.67 13.26
CA LYS A 187 -23.58 1.85 13.48
C LYS A 187 -23.93 3.18 14.14
N GLU A 188 -23.17 3.57 15.14
CA GLU A 188 -23.42 4.77 15.96
C GLU A 188 -22.59 5.99 15.55
N MET A 189 -21.88 5.90 14.42
CA MET A 189 -20.99 6.97 13.96
C MET A 189 -21.68 7.88 12.96
N ASP A 190 -21.38 9.18 13.03
CA ASP A 190 -21.74 10.16 12.01
C ASP A 190 -20.79 10.06 10.80
N ASP A 191 -21.22 10.53 9.64
CA ASP A 191 -20.44 10.48 8.40
C ASP A 191 -19.07 11.18 8.50
N ASN A 192 -18.97 12.22 9.32
CA ASN A 192 -17.73 12.95 9.53
C ASN A 192 -16.84 12.39 10.64
N ASP A 193 -17.30 11.39 11.37
CA ASP A 193 -16.53 10.79 12.44
C ASP A 193 -15.36 9.98 11.91
N VAL A 194 -14.24 10.05 12.65
CA VAL A 194 -13.03 9.28 12.35
C VAL A 194 -13.19 7.85 12.83
N VAL A 195 -13.13 6.89 11.93
CA VAL A 195 -13.45 5.48 12.20
C VAL A 195 -12.61 4.90 13.33
N PHE A 196 -11.31 5.18 13.31
CA PHE A 196 -10.35 4.66 14.28
C PHE A 196 -9.82 5.74 15.24
N GLY A 197 -10.45 6.88 15.29
CA GLY A 197 -10.14 7.94 16.24
C GLY A 197 -10.47 7.56 17.70
N SER A 198 -10.04 8.41 18.63
CA SER A 198 -10.45 8.30 20.03
C SER A 198 -11.94 8.58 20.18
N SER A 199 -12.60 7.90 21.13
CA SER A 199 -13.97 8.21 21.54
C SER A 199 -14.14 9.65 22.03
N ASP A 200 -13.07 10.20 22.61
CA ASP A 200 -13.07 11.56 23.18
C ASP A 200 -12.92 12.65 22.11
N ASN A 201 -12.45 12.31 20.92
CA ASN A 201 -12.32 13.23 19.79
C ASN A 201 -12.50 12.51 18.45
N PRO A 202 -13.74 12.12 18.10
CA PRO A 202 -14.01 11.42 16.83
C PRO A 202 -13.83 12.32 15.61
N LYS A 203 -13.84 13.64 15.80
CA LYS A 203 -13.77 14.66 14.74
C LYS A 203 -12.43 15.41 14.74
N PHE A 204 -11.32 14.74 15.07
CA PHE A 204 -10.06 15.48 15.14
C PHE A 204 -9.75 16.19 13.82
N THR A 205 -9.46 17.49 13.96
CA THR A 205 -9.22 18.39 12.83
C THR A 205 -7.76 18.82 12.73
N ASP A 206 -7.00 18.66 13.82
CA ASP A 206 -5.62 19.11 13.90
C ASP A 206 -4.59 17.97 13.74
N ILE A 207 -3.37 18.38 13.40
CA ILE A 207 -2.23 17.47 13.15
C ILE A 207 -1.79 16.78 14.45
N LYS A 208 -1.88 17.46 15.60
CA LYS A 208 -1.45 16.93 16.90
C LYS A 208 -2.28 15.70 17.30
N ASN A 209 -3.58 15.76 17.13
CA ASN A 209 -4.48 14.63 17.41
C ASN A 209 -4.19 13.44 16.49
N LYS A 210 -3.89 13.69 15.22
CA LYS A 210 -3.43 12.65 14.28
C LYS A 210 -2.14 11.99 14.76
N ASP A 211 -1.13 12.76 15.11
CA ASP A 211 0.18 12.24 15.52
C ASP A 211 0.09 11.48 16.86
N ASN A 212 -0.73 11.95 17.79
CA ASN A 212 -1.05 11.23 19.02
C ASN A 212 -1.73 9.89 18.73
N SER A 213 -2.71 9.85 17.84
CA SER A 213 -3.39 8.62 17.43
C SER A 213 -2.45 7.61 16.75
N ILE A 214 -1.51 8.09 15.92
CA ILE A 214 -0.45 7.26 15.34
C ILE A 214 0.46 6.68 16.43
N SER A 215 0.86 7.51 17.39
CA SER A 215 1.71 7.10 18.51
C SER A 215 1.02 6.04 19.37
N THR A 216 -0.24 6.25 19.75
CA THR A 216 -1.05 5.30 20.50
C THR A 216 -1.20 3.97 19.78
N THR A 217 -1.46 4.01 18.48
CA THR A 217 -1.55 2.79 17.65
C THR A 217 -0.23 2.03 17.61
N LYS A 218 0.90 2.73 17.48
CA LYS A 218 2.23 2.10 17.53
C LYS A 218 2.52 1.47 18.89
N GLN A 219 2.14 2.13 19.97
CA GLN A 219 2.30 1.59 21.33
C GLN A 219 1.45 0.34 21.55
N ALA A 220 0.19 0.36 21.09
CA ALA A 220 -0.70 -0.80 21.16
C ALA A 220 -0.13 -2.01 20.38
N LEU A 221 0.44 -1.78 19.19
CA LEU A 221 1.11 -2.83 18.44
C LEU A 221 2.32 -3.40 19.20
N ARG A 222 3.20 -2.54 19.72
CA ARG A 222 4.36 -2.98 20.49
C ARG A 222 3.96 -3.85 21.68
N ALA A 223 2.94 -3.41 22.43
CA ALA A 223 2.43 -4.17 23.58
C ALA A 223 1.89 -5.55 23.16
N ALA A 224 1.17 -5.61 22.02
CA ALA A 224 0.65 -6.87 21.48
C ALA A 224 1.77 -7.80 20.98
N VAL A 225 2.75 -7.26 20.23
CA VAL A 225 3.92 -8.01 19.75
C VAL A 225 4.73 -8.59 20.90
N LYS A 226 4.94 -7.81 21.97
CA LYS A 226 5.63 -8.29 23.19
C LYS A 226 4.86 -9.40 23.89
N LYS A 227 3.54 -9.27 24.03
CA LYS A 227 2.69 -10.30 24.63
C LYS A 227 2.62 -11.59 23.81
N ALA A 228 2.73 -11.47 22.48
CA ALA A 228 2.78 -12.60 21.56
C ALA A 228 4.17 -13.26 21.48
N ASP A 229 5.16 -12.79 22.26
CA ASP A 229 6.56 -13.25 22.26
C ASP A 229 7.24 -13.17 20.88
N LEU A 230 6.91 -12.10 20.14
CA LEU A 230 7.43 -11.84 18.78
C LEU A 230 8.29 -10.57 18.72
N GLU A 231 8.82 -10.11 19.86
CA GLU A 231 9.62 -8.89 19.93
C GLU A 231 11.03 -9.11 19.37
N MET A 232 11.29 -8.59 18.18
CA MET A 232 12.57 -8.71 17.48
C MET A 232 13.00 -7.34 16.94
N THR A 233 14.32 -7.10 16.92
CA THR A 233 14.92 -5.87 16.38
C THR A 233 16.02 -6.21 15.38
N TYR A 234 16.19 -5.34 14.40
CA TYR A 234 17.29 -5.39 13.45
C TYR A 234 18.60 -5.00 14.15
N GLU A 235 19.64 -5.78 14.00
CA GLU A 235 20.94 -5.54 14.65
C GLU A 235 21.59 -4.22 14.18
N SER A 236 21.52 -3.92 12.89
CA SER A 236 22.16 -2.73 12.31
C SER A 236 21.50 -1.42 12.74
N THR A 237 20.23 -1.43 13.11
CA THR A 237 19.45 -0.20 13.34
C THR A 237 18.75 -0.12 14.69
N GLY A 238 18.65 -1.25 15.41
CA GLY A 238 17.85 -1.37 16.64
C GLY A 238 16.34 -1.16 16.44
N ARG A 239 15.86 -1.13 15.17
CA ARG A 239 14.44 -0.93 14.88
C ARG A 239 13.67 -2.23 15.03
N TYR A 240 12.44 -2.12 15.53
CA TYR A 240 11.55 -3.27 15.60
C TYR A 240 11.28 -3.85 14.21
N MET A 241 11.44 -5.16 14.04
CA MET A 241 11.13 -5.88 12.80
C MET A 241 9.63 -5.82 12.51
N ILE A 242 8.79 -6.02 13.53
CA ILE A 242 7.34 -5.92 13.42
C ILE A 242 6.88 -4.51 13.80
N ASN A 243 6.40 -3.77 12.84
CA ASN A 243 5.92 -2.40 12.99
C ASN A 243 4.63 -2.19 12.19
N THR A 244 4.02 -1.01 12.29
CA THR A 244 2.75 -0.71 11.59
C THR A 244 2.85 -0.85 10.07
N HIS A 245 4.04 -0.74 9.48
CA HIS A 245 4.23 -0.91 8.04
C HIS A 245 4.25 -2.38 7.63
N ALA A 246 4.62 -3.29 8.54
CA ALA A 246 4.72 -4.73 8.26
C ALA A 246 3.35 -5.33 7.85
N PHE A 247 2.25 -4.90 8.48
CA PHE A 247 0.89 -5.32 8.09
C PHE A 247 0.52 -4.91 6.67
N ARG A 248 0.85 -3.68 6.30
CA ARG A 248 0.65 -3.20 4.92
C ARG A 248 1.57 -3.94 3.95
N ALA A 249 2.82 -4.18 4.32
CA ALA A 249 3.78 -4.92 3.50
C ALA A 249 3.33 -6.36 3.26
N PHE A 250 2.78 -7.03 4.27
CA PHE A 250 2.17 -8.35 4.14
C PHE A 250 1.10 -8.36 3.03
N GLY A 251 0.11 -7.48 3.11
CA GLY A 251 -0.97 -7.41 2.12
C GLY A 251 -0.45 -7.12 0.72
N ILE A 252 0.49 -6.16 0.57
CA ILE A 252 1.12 -5.86 -0.73
C ILE A 252 1.85 -7.09 -1.26
N THR A 253 2.65 -7.76 -0.44
CA THR A 253 3.41 -8.96 -0.84
C THR A 253 2.48 -10.08 -1.32
N LYS A 254 1.40 -10.33 -0.59
CA LYS A 254 0.42 -11.36 -0.94
C LYS A 254 -0.25 -11.09 -2.28
N LEU A 255 -0.78 -9.89 -2.48
CA LEU A 255 -1.42 -9.52 -3.76
C LEU A 255 -0.42 -9.41 -4.91
N SER A 256 0.80 -8.96 -4.66
CA SER A 256 1.83 -8.82 -5.71
C SER A 256 2.26 -10.15 -6.32
N ARG A 257 2.04 -11.27 -5.66
CA ARG A 257 2.30 -12.60 -6.21
C ARG A 257 1.36 -12.94 -7.36
N HIS A 258 0.19 -12.34 -7.39
CA HIS A 258 -0.83 -12.55 -8.42
C HIS A 258 -0.85 -11.41 -9.44
N ASP A 259 -0.89 -10.16 -8.96
CA ASP A 259 -0.89 -8.96 -9.80
C ASP A 259 -0.12 -7.81 -9.14
N PRO A 260 1.17 -7.64 -9.47
CA PRO A 260 2.01 -6.58 -8.92
C PRO A 260 1.50 -5.17 -9.24
N ASN A 261 0.88 -4.95 -10.40
CA ASN A 261 0.38 -3.64 -10.78
C ASN A 261 -0.89 -3.29 -10.01
N PHE A 262 -1.80 -4.24 -9.86
CA PHE A 262 -3.00 -4.06 -9.07
C PHE A 262 -2.67 -3.81 -7.59
N ALA A 263 -1.74 -4.56 -7.00
CA ALA A 263 -1.26 -4.34 -5.64
C ALA A 263 -0.67 -2.92 -5.47
N LYS A 264 0.16 -2.46 -6.41
CA LYS A 264 0.71 -1.09 -6.41
C LYS A 264 -0.39 -0.03 -6.51
N LYS A 265 -1.40 -0.26 -7.36
CA LYS A 265 -2.55 0.64 -7.54
C LYS A 265 -3.34 0.79 -6.24
N LEU A 266 -3.75 -0.31 -5.62
CA LEU A 266 -4.46 -0.28 -4.34
C LEU A 266 -3.62 0.35 -3.23
N ALA A 267 -2.32 0.05 -3.21
CA ALA A 267 -1.39 0.64 -2.24
C ALA A 267 -1.10 2.14 -2.48
N GLY A 268 -1.47 2.71 -3.63
CA GLY A 268 -1.12 4.09 -4.00
C GLY A 268 0.39 4.30 -4.14
N GLN A 269 1.08 3.32 -4.72
CA GLN A 269 2.48 3.41 -5.12
C GLN A 269 2.57 3.93 -6.56
N LYS A 270 3.71 4.53 -6.91
CA LYS A 270 3.96 4.99 -8.28
C LYS A 270 4.28 3.78 -9.19
N GLY A 271 3.80 3.84 -10.44
CA GLY A 271 4.14 2.90 -11.49
C GLY A 271 3.85 3.50 -12.85
N TYR A 272 4.70 3.23 -13.86
CA TYR A 272 4.55 3.83 -15.20
C TYR A 272 3.21 3.50 -15.84
N LEU A 273 2.80 2.25 -15.80
CA LEU A 273 1.54 1.80 -16.41
C LEU A 273 0.29 2.24 -15.63
N LEU A 274 0.42 2.56 -14.32
CA LEU A 274 -0.72 2.90 -13.47
C LEU A 274 -1.40 4.22 -13.85
N GLN A 275 -0.74 5.10 -14.57
CA GLN A 275 -1.34 6.34 -15.09
C GLN A 275 -2.36 6.09 -16.21
N TYR A 276 -2.24 4.99 -16.92
CA TYR A 276 -3.13 4.59 -18.03
C TYR A 276 -4.25 3.66 -17.58
N ASP A 277 -4.15 3.10 -16.38
CA ASP A 277 -5.13 2.17 -15.84
C ASP A 277 -6.40 2.92 -15.37
N ARG A 278 -7.51 2.75 -16.11
CA ARG A 278 -8.81 3.42 -15.93
C ARG A 278 -9.89 2.49 -15.41
N MET A 279 -9.53 1.37 -14.74
CA MET A 279 -10.50 0.44 -14.18
C MET A 279 -11.54 1.16 -13.33
N THR A 280 -12.81 0.81 -13.52
CA THR A 280 -13.92 1.21 -12.65
C THR A 280 -13.76 0.60 -11.26
N ASP A 281 -14.50 1.09 -10.28
CA ASP A 281 -14.43 0.51 -8.94
C ASP A 281 -15.02 -0.89 -8.89
N GLU A 282 -15.97 -1.21 -9.74
CA GLU A 282 -16.55 -2.55 -9.87
C GLU A 282 -15.53 -3.55 -10.45
N GLU A 283 -14.84 -3.18 -11.52
CA GLU A 283 -13.77 -4.02 -12.08
C GLU A 283 -12.64 -4.25 -11.07
N LYS A 284 -12.26 -3.21 -10.32
CA LYS A 284 -11.26 -3.35 -9.24
C LYS A 284 -11.76 -4.27 -8.13
N LEU A 285 -13.04 -4.18 -7.75
CA LEU A 285 -13.64 -5.05 -6.74
C LEU A 285 -13.62 -6.50 -7.20
N ASN A 286 -13.98 -6.78 -8.45
CA ASN A 286 -13.96 -8.14 -9.01
C ASN A 286 -12.55 -8.74 -8.98
N VAL A 287 -11.52 -7.95 -9.34
CA VAL A 287 -10.11 -8.40 -9.23
C VAL A 287 -9.70 -8.60 -7.77
N TYR A 288 -10.12 -7.70 -6.87
CA TYR A 288 -9.82 -7.82 -5.44
C TYR A 288 -10.46 -9.08 -4.84
N GLU A 289 -11.73 -9.36 -5.10
CA GLU A 289 -12.45 -10.54 -4.60
C GLU A 289 -11.80 -11.85 -5.04
N LYS A 290 -11.22 -11.89 -6.25
CA LYS A 290 -10.49 -13.05 -6.76
C LYS A 290 -9.29 -13.44 -5.90
N TYR A 291 -8.60 -12.45 -5.32
CA TYR A 291 -7.38 -12.68 -4.54
C TYR A 291 -7.55 -12.37 -3.03
N GLU A 292 -8.75 -12.04 -2.60
CA GLU A 292 -9.06 -11.66 -1.21
C GLU A 292 -8.69 -12.73 -0.18
N SER A 293 -8.80 -14.01 -0.56
CA SER A 293 -8.46 -15.15 0.30
C SER A 293 -7.02 -15.09 0.82
N GLU A 294 -6.10 -14.48 0.07
CA GLU A 294 -4.70 -14.26 0.49
C GLU A 294 -4.56 -13.23 1.63
N LEU A 295 -5.56 -12.37 1.79
CA LEU A 295 -5.61 -11.31 2.81
C LEU A 295 -6.44 -11.69 4.03
N THR A 296 -7.07 -12.88 4.02
CA THR A 296 -7.89 -13.39 5.11
C THR A 296 -6.98 -14.00 6.18
N ILE A 297 -7.14 -13.55 7.41
CA ILE A 297 -6.32 -13.99 8.57
C ILE A 297 -7.02 -15.07 9.38
N ASP A 298 -8.37 -15.05 9.46
CA ASP A 298 -9.15 -16.12 10.09
C ASP A 298 -9.11 -17.39 9.23
N THR A 299 -8.27 -18.34 9.64
CA THR A 299 -8.10 -19.63 8.94
C THR A 299 -9.39 -20.45 8.88
N THR A 300 -10.24 -20.36 9.89
CA THR A 300 -11.54 -21.04 9.92
C THR A 300 -12.47 -20.46 8.86
N ALA A 301 -12.50 -19.14 8.69
CA ALA A 301 -13.27 -18.48 7.64
C ALA A 301 -12.69 -18.78 6.25
N LYS A 302 -11.38 -18.85 6.11
CA LYS A 302 -10.69 -19.23 4.86
C LYS A 302 -11.05 -20.66 4.45
N GLN A 303 -10.94 -21.62 5.37
CA GLN A 303 -11.30 -23.02 5.11
C GLN A 303 -12.79 -23.17 4.73
N LYS A 304 -13.70 -22.47 5.42
CA LYS A 304 -15.14 -22.49 5.05
C LYS A 304 -15.38 -21.88 3.68
N ALA A 305 -14.71 -20.80 3.32
CA ALA A 305 -14.84 -20.20 2.00
C ALA A 305 -14.30 -21.13 0.90
N GLU A 306 -13.17 -21.77 1.13
CA GLU A 306 -12.56 -22.73 0.21
C GLU A 306 -13.44 -23.97 0.02
N ILE A 307 -13.98 -24.54 1.11
CA ILE A 307 -14.95 -25.63 1.05
C ILE A 307 -16.20 -25.23 0.27
N SER A 308 -16.71 -24.01 0.46
CA SER A 308 -17.86 -23.51 -0.28
C SER A 308 -17.58 -23.38 -1.77
N GLN A 309 -16.39 -22.87 -2.14
CA GLN A 309 -15.98 -22.77 -3.54
C GLN A 309 -15.83 -24.15 -4.18
N LEU A 310 -15.12 -25.07 -3.52
CA LEU A 310 -14.96 -26.44 -4.00
C LEU A 310 -16.30 -27.17 -4.18
N LYS A 311 -17.29 -26.92 -3.34
CA LYS A 311 -18.64 -27.46 -3.52
C LYS A 311 -19.30 -26.91 -4.79
N THR A 312 -19.21 -25.59 -5.01
CA THR A 312 -19.78 -24.97 -6.21
C THR A 312 -19.11 -25.52 -7.48
N ASP A 313 -17.78 -25.59 -7.48
CA ASP A 313 -17.00 -26.13 -8.60
C ASP A 313 -17.34 -27.62 -8.86
N ASN A 314 -17.55 -28.40 -7.79
CA ASN A 314 -17.95 -29.80 -7.91
C ASN A 314 -19.38 -29.96 -8.46
N ASP A 315 -20.31 -29.10 -8.05
CA ASP A 315 -21.67 -29.08 -8.58
C ASP A 315 -21.69 -28.70 -10.09
N GLU A 316 -20.85 -27.76 -10.51
CA GLU A 316 -20.68 -27.42 -11.93
C GLU A 316 -20.06 -28.57 -12.72
N LEU A 317 -19.04 -29.23 -12.20
CA LEU A 317 -18.43 -30.40 -12.80
C LEU A 317 -19.40 -31.56 -12.89
N GLN A 318 -20.26 -31.75 -11.89
CA GLN A 318 -21.29 -32.76 -11.90
C GLN A 318 -22.32 -32.50 -13.00
N LYS A 319 -22.79 -31.28 -13.16
CA LYS A 319 -23.68 -30.87 -14.24
C LYS A 319 -23.05 -31.10 -15.61
N LEU A 320 -21.78 -30.76 -15.79
CA LEU A 320 -21.04 -31.04 -17.04
C LEU A 320 -20.91 -32.55 -17.30
N ARG A 321 -20.63 -33.36 -16.28
CA ARG A 321 -20.60 -34.83 -16.39
C ARG A 321 -21.95 -35.40 -16.80
N ASP A 322 -23.03 -34.93 -16.18
CA ASP A 322 -24.38 -35.37 -16.50
C ASP A 322 -24.77 -34.98 -17.93
N MET A 323 -24.36 -33.82 -18.42
CA MET A 323 -24.52 -33.40 -19.82
C MET A 323 -23.71 -34.28 -20.80
N ILE A 324 -22.50 -34.69 -20.44
CA ILE A 324 -21.64 -35.57 -21.28
C ILE A 324 -22.12 -37.04 -21.25
N GLN A 325 -22.66 -37.49 -20.12
CA GLN A 325 -23.19 -38.86 -19.97
C GLN A 325 -24.52 -39.07 -20.68
N ASP A 326 -25.22 -37.99 -21.08
CA ASP A 326 -26.43 -38.11 -21.91
C ASP A 326 -26.06 -38.43 -23.37
N LYS A 327 -25.48 -39.65 -23.55
CA LYS A 327 -25.04 -40.19 -24.88
C LYS A 327 -26.10 -40.03 -25.94
N ASP A 328 -27.38 -40.21 -25.59
CA ASP A 328 -28.50 -40.10 -26.52
C ASP A 328 -28.69 -38.66 -27.04
N LYS A 329 -28.42 -37.65 -26.25
CA LYS A 329 -28.45 -36.25 -26.72
C LYS A 329 -27.29 -35.91 -27.62
N VAL A 330 -26.10 -36.35 -27.27
CA VAL A 330 -24.89 -36.14 -28.08
C VAL A 330 -25.02 -36.85 -29.43
N GLU A 331 -25.54 -38.07 -29.43
CA GLU A 331 -25.76 -38.85 -30.68
C GLU A 331 -26.84 -38.22 -31.57
N LYS A 332 -27.92 -37.70 -30.99
CA LYS A 332 -28.94 -36.94 -31.72
C LYS A 332 -28.38 -35.65 -32.31
N MET A 333 -27.56 -34.88 -31.54
CA MET A 333 -26.89 -33.68 -32.06
C MET A 333 -25.92 -34.02 -33.22
N PHE A 334 -25.14 -35.10 -33.12
CA PHE A 334 -24.27 -35.54 -34.22
C PHE A 334 -25.03 -35.96 -35.46
N LYS A 335 -26.18 -36.68 -35.32
CA LYS A 335 -27.05 -37.02 -36.42
C LYS A 335 -27.66 -35.79 -37.08
N GLN A 336 -28.06 -34.81 -36.31
CA GLN A 336 -28.59 -33.53 -36.80
C GLN A 336 -27.52 -32.74 -37.58
N ILE A 337 -26.32 -32.60 -37.06
CA ILE A 337 -25.21 -31.93 -37.72
C ILE A 337 -24.87 -32.60 -39.06
N LYS A 338 -24.82 -33.93 -39.10
CA LYS A 338 -24.61 -34.66 -40.37
C LYS A 338 -25.73 -34.46 -41.40
N ALA A 339 -26.98 -34.41 -40.94
CA ALA A 339 -28.12 -34.17 -41.83
C ALA A 339 -28.09 -32.73 -42.38
N ASP A 340 -27.73 -31.74 -41.54
CA ASP A 340 -27.60 -30.34 -41.93
C ASP A 340 -26.43 -30.12 -42.90
N GLU A 341 -25.30 -30.81 -42.71
CA GLU A 341 -24.17 -30.79 -43.66
C GLU A 341 -24.58 -31.36 -45.03
N LEU A 342 -25.36 -32.46 -45.08
CA LEU A 342 -25.83 -33.06 -46.33
C LEU A 342 -26.76 -32.07 -47.07
N ARG A 343 -27.67 -31.43 -46.32
CA ARG A 343 -28.61 -30.45 -46.87
C ARG A 343 -27.92 -29.21 -47.39
N LEU A 344 -26.87 -28.77 -46.73
CA LEU A 344 -26.01 -27.68 -47.20
C LEU A 344 -25.30 -28.03 -48.51
N LYS A 345 -24.75 -29.24 -48.63
CA LYS A 345 -24.13 -29.73 -49.88
C LYS A 345 -25.12 -29.77 -51.04
N GLU A 346 -26.34 -30.25 -50.80
CA GLU A 346 -27.39 -30.26 -51.83
C GLU A 346 -27.80 -28.83 -52.25
N LEU A 347 -27.95 -27.90 -51.30
CA LEU A 347 -28.27 -26.51 -51.61
C LEU A 347 -27.14 -25.81 -52.37
N THR A 348 -25.89 -26.09 -52.02
CA THR A 348 -24.72 -25.53 -52.73
C THR A 348 -24.67 -26.05 -54.18
N SER A 349 -24.90 -27.35 -54.39
CA SER A 349 -24.96 -27.97 -55.73
C SER A 349 -26.11 -27.40 -56.60
N ARG A 350 -27.29 -27.17 -56.01
CA ARG A 350 -28.43 -26.53 -56.68
C ARG A 350 -28.14 -25.05 -57.03
N ALA A 351 -27.48 -24.33 -56.14
CA ALA A 351 -27.08 -22.94 -56.38
C ALA A 351 -26.04 -22.82 -57.52
N GLU A 352 -25.07 -23.75 -57.55
CA GLU A 352 -24.07 -23.84 -58.63
C GLU A 352 -24.70 -24.17 -59.97
N ALA A 353 -25.64 -25.12 -59.98
CA ALA A 353 -26.40 -25.48 -61.20
C ALA A 353 -27.26 -24.31 -61.70
N ALA A 354 -27.94 -23.57 -60.81
CA ALA A 354 -28.72 -22.40 -61.13
C ALA A 354 -27.84 -21.26 -61.67
N LEU A 355 -26.68 -21.04 -61.09
CA LEU A 355 -25.70 -20.05 -61.53
C LEU A 355 -25.15 -20.36 -62.91
N THR A 356 -24.93 -21.67 -63.21
CA THR A 356 -24.47 -22.15 -64.50
C THR A 356 -25.55 -21.98 -65.57
N ALA A 357 -26.82 -22.23 -65.23
CA ALA A 357 -27.96 -22.03 -66.12
C ALA A 357 -28.16 -20.52 -66.43
N LEU A 358 -28.03 -19.65 -65.41
CA LEU A 358 -28.10 -18.17 -65.62
C LEU A 358 -26.97 -17.65 -66.51
N LYS A 359 -25.75 -18.17 -66.34
CA LYS A 359 -24.62 -17.80 -67.20
C LYS A 359 -24.81 -18.23 -68.65
N LYS A 360 -25.46 -19.42 -68.90
CA LYS A 360 -25.82 -19.88 -70.25
C LYS A 360 -26.96 -19.04 -70.88
N ALA A 361 -27.92 -18.59 -70.07
CA ALA A 361 -29.00 -17.73 -70.54
C ALA A 361 -28.58 -16.31 -70.89
N ASN A 362 -27.55 -15.76 -70.18
CA ASN A 362 -27.01 -14.42 -70.48
C ASN A 362 -25.96 -14.38 -71.61
N ASN A 363 -25.59 -15.52 -72.16
CA ASN A 363 -24.66 -15.61 -73.31
C ASN A 363 -25.41 -16.00 -74.64
N LEU A 364 -26.74 -15.86 -74.70
CA LEU A 364 -27.58 -15.81 -75.82
C LEU A 364 -28.11 -14.39 -75.99
#